data_f88e7af96c8f729fcaac2f4405567954
#
_entry.id   f88e7af96c8f729fcaac2f4405567954
#
_cell.length_a   1.000
_cell.length_b   1.000
_cell.length_c   1.000
_cell.angle_alpha   90.00
_cell.angle_beta   90.00
_cell.angle_gamma   90.00
#
_symmetry.space_group_name_H-M   'P 1'
#
loop_
_entity.id
_entity.type
_entity.pdbx_description
1 polymer ?
#
loop_
_entity_poly.entity_id
_entity_poly.type
_entity_poly.pdbx_seq_one_letter_code
_entity_poly.pdbx_strand_id
1 'polypeptide(L)'
;MYRNIDKSINLRTIASSLGVSYSKFRIDFKTQTGISPLQYYILIKIEKSKELLLNTNKSQKEIAYELGFESDVYFNRLFKRKTGVAPGKYRNLSKNNL
;
A
#
# COMPACT_ATOMS: atom_id res chain seq x y z
N MET A 1 -2.90 -5.44 11.59
CA MET A 1 -2.19 -4.49 10.74
C MET A 1 -2.95 -4.10 9.48
N TYR A 2 -3.44 -5.04 8.70
CA TYR A 2 -4.19 -4.72 7.49
C TYR A 2 -5.43 -3.91 7.75
N ARG A 3 -6.03 -4.07 8.91
CA ARG A 3 -7.21 -3.30 9.30
C ARG A 3 -6.95 -1.80 9.25
N ASN A 4 -5.73 -1.37 9.56
CA ASN A 4 -5.37 0.04 9.56
C ASN A 4 -4.96 0.56 8.19
N ILE A 5 -4.71 -0.33 7.23
CA ILE A 5 -4.32 0.07 5.89
C ILE A 5 -5.50 0.64 5.12
N ASP A 6 -6.71 0.22 5.45
CA ASP A 6 -7.93 0.68 4.81
C ASP A 6 -8.24 2.15 5.14
N LYS A 7 -7.55 2.69 6.13
CA LYS A 7 -7.73 4.08 6.58
C LYS A 7 -6.40 4.78 6.52
N SER A 8 -6.43 6.09 6.43
CA SER A 8 -5.20 6.87 6.44
C SER A 8 -4.48 6.68 7.78
N ILE A 9 -3.31 6.07 7.75
CA ILE A 9 -2.47 5.94 8.94
C ILE A 9 -1.64 7.20 9.05
N ASN A 10 -1.69 7.83 10.22
CA ASN A 10 -0.86 8.99 10.48
C ASN A 10 0.45 8.52 11.10
N LEU A 11 1.51 8.53 10.30
CA LEU A 11 2.82 8.09 10.76
C LEU A 11 3.38 8.94 11.89
N ARG A 12 2.98 10.22 11.94
CA ARG A 12 3.39 11.10 13.03
C ARG A 12 2.76 10.66 14.35
N THR A 13 1.51 10.21 14.29
CA THR A 13 0.82 9.67 15.47
C THR A 13 1.49 8.40 15.97
N ILE A 14 1.91 7.53 15.05
CA ILE A 14 2.62 6.31 15.41
C ILE A 14 3.94 6.65 16.11
N ALA A 15 4.71 7.57 15.55
CA ALA A 15 5.97 8.01 16.16
C ALA A 15 5.73 8.58 17.55
N SER A 16 4.69 9.41 17.70
CA SER A 16 4.33 10.01 18.98
C SER A 16 4.01 8.94 20.02
N SER A 17 3.25 7.91 19.64
CA SER A 17 2.89 6.82 20.55
C SER A 17 4.11 6.01 21.00
N LEU A 18 5.18 6.03 20.21
CA LEU A 18 6.43 5.39 20.55
C LEU A 18 7.36 6.29 21.37
N GLY A 19 6.93 7.53 21.63
CA GLY A 19 7.72 8.46 22.42
C GLY A 19 8.90 9.06 21.68
N VAL A 20 8.87 9.09 20.35
CA VAL A 20 9.95 9.66 19.54
C VAL A 20 9.39 10.69 18.57
N SER A 21 10.25 11.62 18.11
CA SER A 21 9.85 12.55 17.07
C SER A 21 9.65 11.82 15.76
N TYR A 22 8.86 12.40 14.88
CA TYR A 22 8.63 11.81 13.56
C TYR A 22 9.93 11.69 12.77
N SER A 23 10.80 12.71 12.86
CA SER A 23 12.09 12.67 12.18
C SER A 23 12.96 11.53 12.65
N LYS A 24 13.06 11.33 13.98
CA LYS A 24 13.84 10.24 14.54
C LYS A 24 13.25 8.89 14.16
N PHE A 25 11.93 8.76 14.26
CA PHE A 25 11.22 7.53 13.87
C PHE A 25 11.55 7.16 12.42
N ARG A 26 11.49 8.14 11.52
CA ARG A 26 11.74 7.91 10.10
C ARG A 26 13.18 7.47 9.83
N ILE A 27 14.14 8.11 10.50
CA ILE A 27 15.55 7.78 10.35
C ILE A 27 15.84 6.38 10.89
N ASP A 28 15.38 6.09 12.09
CA ASP A 28 15.60 4.78 12.73
C ASP A 28 14.96 3.67 11.91
N PHE A 29 13.75 3.88 11.43
CA PHE A 29 13.05 2.89 10.62
C PHE A 29 13.85 2.59 9.35
N LYS A 30 14.28 3.63 8.64
CA LYS A 30 15.05 3.45 7.41
C LYS A 30 16.38 2.77 7.67
N THR A 31 17.03 3.11 8.77
CA THR A 31 18.32 2.50 9.14
C THR A 31 18.16 0.99 9.38
N GLN A 32 17.08 0.59 10.02
CA GLN A 32 16.85 -0.81 10.36
C GLN A 32 16.26 -1.63 9.21
N THR A 33 15.43 -1.03 8.38
CA THR A 33 14.71 -1.76 7.33
C THR A 33 15.21 -1.47 5.92
N GLY A 34 15.98 -0.41 5.73
CA GLY A 34 16.47 0.00 4.42
C GLY A 34 15.50 0.88 3.65
N ILE A 35 14.26 1.05 4.13
CA ILE A 35 13.26 1.89 3.46
C ILE A 35 12.56 2.79 4.48
N SER A 36 11.97 3.89 4.00
CA SER A 36 11.23 4.78 4.88
C SER A 36 9.91 4.16 5.32
N PRO A 37 9.32 4.61 6.45
CA PRO A 37 8.01 4.13 6.87
C PRO A 37 6.94 4.34 5.81
N LEU A 38 6.98 5.47 5.10
CA LEU A 38 6.01 5.74 4.03
C LEU A 38 6.13 4.72 2.90
N GLN A 39 7.35 4.41 2.49
CA GLN A 39 7.60 3.39 1.46
C GLN A 39 7.11 2.03 1.91
N TYR A 40 7.36 1.68 3.16
CA TYR A 40 6.89 0.42 3.72
C TYR A 40 5.37 0.36 3.74
N TYR A 41 4.73 1.44 4.15
CA TYR A 41 3.27 1.53 4.17
C TYR A 41 2.68 1.35 2.77
N ILE A 42 3.29 1.98 1.77
CA ILE A 42 2.85 1.84 0.38
C ILE A 42 3.01 0.39 -0.08
N LEU A 43 4.12 -0.27 0.26
CA LEU A 43 4.33 -1.66 -0.11
C LEU A 43 3.27 -2.58 0.50
N ILE A 44 2.89 -2.34 1.75
CA ILE A 44 1.83 -3.11 2.40
C ILE A 44 0.51 -2.93 1.66
N LYS A 45 0.19 -1.70 1.27
CA LYS A 45 -1.04 -1.44 0.51
C LYS A 45 -1.01 -2.14 -0.84
N ILE A 46 0.11 -2.13 -1.54
CA ILE A 46 0.23 -2.80 -2.83
C ILE A 46 0.05 -4.31 -2.66
N GLU A 47 0.67 -4.91 -1.64
CA GLU A 47 0.49 -6.33 -1.38
C GLU A 47 -0.97 -6.67 -1.08
N LYS A 48 -1.64 -5.84 -0.27
CA LYS A 48 -3.06 -6.05 0.02
C LYS A 48 -3.91 -5.89 -1.23
N SER A 49 -3.56 -4.95 -2.11
CA SER A 49 -4.29 -4.77 -3.36
C SER A 49 -4.19 -6.00 -4.26
N LYS A 50 -3.03 -6.66 -4.26
CA LYS A 50 -2.87 -7.90 -5.02
C LYS A 50 -3.85 -8.97 -4.53
N GLU A 51 -3.98 -9.12 -3.22
CA GLU A 51 -4.94 -10.07 -2.64
C GLU A 51 -6.37 -9.75 -3.08
N LEU A 52 -6.74 -8.48 -3.02
CA LEU A 52 -8.09 -8.06 -3.40
C LEU A 52 -8.35 -8.26 -4.89
N LEU A 53 -7.34 -8.02 -5.72
CA LEU A 53 -7.46 -8.25 -7.16
C LEU A 53 -7.67 -9.72 -7.49
N LEU A 54 -7.00 -10.62 -6.78
CA LEU A 54 -7.05 -12.04 -7.05
C LEU A 54 -8.25 -12.74 -6.39
N ASN A 55 -8.65 -12.26 -5.23
CA ASN A 55 -9.63 -12.98 -4.41
C ASN A 55 -11.02 -12.34 -4.38
N THR A 56 -11.21 -11.20 -5.03
CA THR A 56 -12.50 -10.52 -5.08
C THR A 56 -12.78 -10.02 -6.48
N ASN A 57 -14.02 -9.60 -6.70
CA ASN A 57 -14.44 -8.97 -7.94
C ASN A 57 -14.49 -7.45 -7.82
N LYS A 58 -13.90 -6.91 -6.76
CA LYS A 58 -13.88 -5.46 -6.55
C LYS A 58 -13.18 -4.76 -7.71
N SER A 59 -13.72 -3.60 -8.09
CA SER A 59 -13.12 -2.80 -9.14
C SER A 59 -11.83 -2.16 -8.63
N GLN A 60 -10.99 -1.71 -9.56
CA GLN A 60 -9.80 -0.97 -9.21
C GLN A 60 -10.13 0.24 -8.34
N LYS A 61 -11.21 0.94 -8.66
CA LYS A 61 -11.64 2.11 -7.91
C LYS A 61 -12.05 1.75 -6.49
N GLU A 62 -12.79 0.66 -6.34
CA GLU A 62 -13.19 0.18 -5.02
C GLU A 62 -11.99 -0.21 -4.17
N ILE A 63 -11.02 -0.90 -4.77
CA ILE A 63 -9.80 -1.30 -4.07
C ILE A 63 -9.00 -0.07 -3.64
N ALA A 64 -8.86 0.90 -4.54
CA ALA A 64 -8.15 2.13 -4.21
C ALA A 64 -8.80 2.85 -3.04
N TYR A 65 -10.11 2.94 -3.05
CA TYR A 65 -10.86 3.58 -1.97
C TYR A 65 -10.69 2.81 -0.66
N GLU A 66 -10.85 1.50 -0.71
CA GLU A 66 -10.76 0.66 0.50
C GLU A 66 -9.40 0.76 1.17
N LEU A 67 -8.34 0.85 0.37
CA LEU A 67 -6.98 0.90 0.90
C LEU A 67 -6.50 2.32 1.21
N GLY A 68 -7.36 3.32 1.02
CA GLY A 68 -7.02 4.68 1.39
C GLY A 68 -6.09 5.40 0.42
N PHE A 69 -6.07 5.00 -0.85
CA PHE A 69 -5.35 5.76 -1.86
C PHE A 69 -6.13 7.03 -2.20
N GLU A 70 -5.41 8.09 -2.55
CA GLU A 70 -6.03 9.38 -2.88
C GLU A 70 -7.00 9.27 -4.07
N SER A 71 -6.66 8.42 -5.05
CA SER A 71 -7.50 8.22 -6.23
C SER A 71 -7.13 6.88 -6.86
N ASP A 72 -8.01 6.38 -7.72
CA ASP A 72 -7.72 5.17 -8.48
C ASP A 72 -6.63 5.41 -9.53
N VAL A 73 -6.52 6.63 -10.04
CA VAL A 73 -5.44 6.99 -10.97
C VAL A 73 -4.09 6.88 -10.27
N TYR A 74 -4.00 7.41 -9.06
CA TYR A 74 -2.77 7.34 -8.28
C TYR A 74 -2.43 5.89 -7.91
N PHE A 75 -3.42 5.13 -7.49
CA PHE A 75 -3.25 3.70 -7.20
C PHE A 75 -2.74 2.96 -8.43
N ASN A 76 -3.35 3.19 -9.59
CA ASN A 76 -2.94 2.55 -10.83
C ASN A 76 -1.47 2.80 -11.13
N ARG A 77 -1.05 4.06 -11.00
CA ARG A 77 0.33 4.47 -11.26
C ARG A 77 1.30 3.79 -10.31
N LEU A 78 0.99 3.79 -9.01
CA LEU A 78 1.85 3.16 -8.02
C LEU A 78 1.93 1.65 -8.22
N PHE A 79 0.78 1.02 -8.44
CA PHE A 79 0.73 -0.43 -8.65
C PHE A 79 1.59 -0.82 -9.84
N LYS A 80 1.44 -0.11 -10.96
CA LYS A 80 2.22 -0.39 -12.16
C LYS A 80 3.71 -0.18 -11.91
N ARG A 81 4.07 0.85 -11.16
CA ARG A 81 5.47 1.10 -10.82
C ARG A 81 6.06 -0.02 -9.98
N LYS A 82 5.30 -0.56 -9.03
CA LYS A 82 5.79 -1.57 -8.10
C LYS A 82 5.74 -2.98 -8.67
N THR A 83 4.78 -3.28 -9.54
CA THR A 83 4.57 -4.63 -10.06
C THR A 83 4.95 -4.79 -11.53
N GLY A 84 5.07 -3.70 -12.25
CA GLY A 84 5.35 -3.72 -13.67
C GLY A 84 4.13 -3.73 -14.57
N VAL A 85 2.94 -3.98 -14.02
CA VAL A 85 1.71 -4.00 -14.81
C VAL A 85 0.57 -3.30 -14.08
N ALA A 86 -0.41 -2.82 -14.84
CA ALA A 86 -1.58 -2.18 -14.25
C ALA A 86 -2.44 -3.20 -13.48
N PRO A 87 -3.22 -2.74 -12.49
CA PRO A 87 -4.04 -3.66 -11.68
C PRO A 87 -4.98 -4.56 -12.48
N GLY A 88 -5.66 -4.01 -13.48
CA GLY A 88 -6.56 -4.80 -14.31
C GLY A 88 -5.83 -5.88 -15.07
N LYS A 89 -4.67 -5.55 -15.61
CA LYS A 89 -3.85 -6.52 -16.32
C LYS A 89 -3.31 -7.58 -15.37
N TYR A 90 -2.94 -7.18 -14.18
CA TYR A 90 -2.46 -8.11 -13.16
C TYR A 90 -3.53 -9.16 -12.85
N ARG A 91 -4.78 -8.73 -12.66
CA ARG A 91 -5.90 -9.65 -12.41
C ARG A 91 -6.07 -10.61 -13.57
N ASN A 92 -6.04 -10.11 -14.80
CA ASN A 92 -6.26 -10.94 -15.99
C ASN A 92 -5.12 -11.93 -16.21
N LEU A 93 -3.88 -11.51 -16.04
CA LEU A 93 -2.74 -12.40 -16.18
C LEU A 93 -2.79 -13.53 -15.17
N SER A 94 -3.18 -13.25 -13.95
CA SER A 94 -3.27 -14.26 -12.90
C SER A 94 -4.35 -15.28 -13.21
N LYS A 95 -5.49 -14.84 -13.76
CA LYS A 95 -6.56 -15.74 -14.17
C LYS A 95 -6.15 -16.62 -15.33
N ASN A 96 -5.38 -16.05 -16.27
CA ASN A 96 -4.99 -16.79 -17.48
C ASN A 96 -3.88 -17.80 -17.22
N ASN A 97 -3.21 -17.71 -16.09
CA ASN A 97 -2.14 -18.65 -15.72
C ASN A 97 -2.65 -19.85 -14.94
N LEU A 98 -3.94 -19.95 -14.77
CA LEU A 98 -4.57 -21.11 -14.17
C LEU A 98 -5.01 -22.13 -15.25
#